data_c2b3d82ab2efe6a21b06058d8cbacd88
#
_entry.id   c2b3d82ab2efe6a21b06058d8cbacd88
#
_cell.length_a   1.000
_cell.length_b   1.000
_cell.length_c   1.000
_cell.angle_alpha   90.00
_cell.angle_beta   90.00
_cell.angle_gamma   90.00
#
_symmetry.space_group_name_H-M   'P 1'
#
loop_
_entity.id
_entity.type
_entity.pdbx_description
1 polymer ?
#
loop_
_entity_poly.entity_id
_entity_poly.type
_entity_poly.pdbx_seq_one_letter_code
_entity_poly.pdbx_strand_id
1 'polypeptide(L)'
;MTSPYALSVVGLAVFSALSFSASANTNDDQIIVSANRFQQPVSSVLAPVTVVTREEIDKWQSNSVADVLRRLPGVDVAQSGGIGQTSSVFVRGTDARHVMILVDGVRLNQANVSGSSDISQIPLSMVQSIEYIRGPRSAVYGSDAVGGVINILTERKTEGTTLNATMGSHGYQEYDASTQQKIGDRTTITAAGSYLYTKGFDVEANGNTGGVRQPDRDGFMNKSLWLGVKHQINDNFDVYARAYGFDNRTAYDAFYDSYNDVLADTRQLYSRTYDGGISYNRGIYSSFLNYSYNRTKDYNYDPRYGQYGKEHRLTDTEQQNVQWGNHVQVGNGSVSGGVDWSRQKMMDGSSDFTTADKNYFDNTGVYLTGQQGLGPVIAEASIRSDHHSDYGWHTTWQTNVGWEFADGYRVIGGYGTAFKAPTLNQLYSAWGSNPNLKPETSKQWEGGFEGITGPLEWRLTTYRNDIEELIQSESSYPYQNYNVGEARIEGVEFTGEMDTWIFHHTFSYQYIDARNGKTHERLERRARQQLKYQLDWNIEEWDLGLTYNYIGQRTDKDYGTFDPAINGYKPVSMGGVSLFDVTAAYPVTDHLTIRGKVANLFDKDYETVYGYRTAGREYFLTGSYNF
;
A
#
# COMPACT_ATOMS: atom_id res chain seq x y z
N MET A 1 -8.64 -41.00 -28.06
CA MET A 1 -9.35 -40.45 -29.22
C MET A 1 -10.13 -39.24 -28.80
N THR A 2 -9.86 -38.14 -29.48
CA THR A 2 -10.60 -36.86 -29.55
C THR A 2 -10.76 -35.99 -28.30
N SER A 3 -9.85 -35.03 -28.21
CA SER A 3 -10.08 -33.68 -27.62
C SER A 3 -11.21 -32.95 -28.38
N PRO A 4 -11.91 -32.02 -27.76
CA PRO A 4 -12.01 -30.73 -28.40
C PRO A 4 -11.65 -29.54 -27.50
N TYR A 5 -10.68 -28.76 -27.95
CA TYR A 5 -10.51 -27.38 -27.61
C TYR A 5 -11.64 -26.57 -28.26
N ALA A 6 -12.47 -25.93 -27.47
CA ALA A 6 -13.35 -24.86 -27.92
C ALA A 6 -12.78 -23.52 -27.47
N LEU A 7 -12.00 -22.88 -28.33
CA LEU A 7 -11.70 -21.47 -28.29
C LEU A 7 -12.95 -20.69 -28.70
N SER A 8 -13.57 -20.00 -27.78
CA SER A 8 -14.57 -18.97 -28.12
C SER A 8 -13.83 -17.68 -28.45
N VAL A 9 -13.61 -17.47 -29.73
CA VAL A 9 -13.30 -16.16 -30.32
C VAL A 9 -14.60 -15.36 -30.34
N VAL A 10 -14.75 -14.36 -29.47
CA VAL A 10 -15.81 -13.36 -29.58
C VAL A 10 -15.16 -11.98 -29.53
N GLY A 11 -15.30 -11.25 -30.61
CA GLY A 11 -15.35 -9.81 -30.64
C GLY A 11 -14.13 -9.03 -31.04
N LEU A 12 -13.60 -9.28 -32.23
CA LEU A 12 -12.80 -8.28 -32.95
C LEU A 12 -13.57 -7.87 -34.20
N ALA A 13 -14.53 -6.98 -34.06
CA ALA A 13 -15.11 -6.23 -35.17
C ALA A 13 -15.95 -5.09 -34.60
N VAL A 14 -15.46 -3.90 -34.72
CA VAL A 14 -16.06 -2.61 -35.07
C VAL A 14 -15.10 -1.50 -34.63
N PHE A 15 -14.12 -1.22 -35.45
CA PHE A 15 -13.46 0.09 -35.47
C PHE A 15 -13.50 0.58 -36.92
N SER A 16 -14.60 1.23 -37.28
CA SER A 16 -14.65 2.04 -38.47
C SER A 16 -14.89 3.50 -38.08
N ALA A 17 -13.83 4.25 -38.25
CA ALA A 17 -13.76 5.71 -38.53
C ALA A 17 -14.92 6.58 -38.02
N LEU A 18 -14.70 7.24 -36.90
CA LEU A 18 -15.24 8.56 -36.61
C LEU A 18 -14.05 9.46 -36.25
N SER A 19 -13.64 10.26 -37.22
CA SER A 19 -12.69 11.36 -37.03
C SER A 19 -13.40 12.45 -36.22
N PHE A 20 -13.28 12.43 -34.92
CA PHE A 20 -13.62 13.55 -34.06
C PHE A 20 -12.33 14.32 -33.78
N SER A 21 -12.28 15.57 -34.21
CA SER A 21 -11.26 16.51 -33.75
C SER A 21 -11.51 16.79 -32.27
N ALA A 22 -10.86 16.07 -31.40
CA ALA A 22 -10.78 16.38 -29.98
C ALA A 22 -9.86 17.60 -29.85
N SER A 23 -10.41 18.75 -29.48
CA SER A 23 -9.61 19.82 -28.90
C SER A 23 -9.09 19.32 -27.55
N ALA A 24 -7.82 18.99 -27.48
CA ALA A 24 -7.15 18.76 -26.24
C ALA A 24 -7.26 20.02 -25.38
N ASN A 25 -8.03 19.94 -24.32
CA ASN A 25 -8.08 20.97 -23.29
C ASN A 25 -6.81 20.80 -22.45
N THR A 26 -5.76 21.56 -22.77
CA THR A 26 -4.51 21.61 -22.02
C THR A 26 -4.70 22.45 -20.75
N ASN A 27 -5.46 21.94 -19.80
CA ASN A 27 -5.29 22.26 -18.38
C ASN A 27 -4.67 21.04 -17.69
N ASP A 28 -3.42 20.79 -18.05
CA ASP A 28 -2.56 19.87 -17.36
C ASP A 28 -2.14 20.52 -16.02
N ASP A 29 -2.93 20.32 -14.98
CA ASP A 29 -2.42 20.40 -13.62
C ASP A 29 -1.42 19.25 -13.50
N GLN A 30 -0.13 19.56 -13.74
CA GLN A 30 0.93 18.56 -13.75
C GLN A 30 0.93 17.82 -12.39
N ILE A 31 0.49 16.56 -12.40
CA ILE A 31 0.58 15.70 -11.23
C ILE A 31 2.06 15.52 -10.93
N ILE A 32 2.47 15.99 -9.76
CA ILE A 32 3.85 15.95 -9.29
C ILE A 32 4.00 14.80 -8.32
N VAL A 33 5.06 13.99 -8.49
CA VAL A 33 5.35 12.83 -7.65
C VAL A 33 6.79 12.86 -7.13
N SER A 34 7.02 12.14 -6.04
CA SER A 34 8.32 12.00 -5.38
C SER A 34 9.05 10.69 -5.71
N ALA A 35 8.80 10.11 -6.89
CA ALA A 35 9.29 8.78 -7.30
C ALA A 35 10.81 8.60 -7.16
N ASN A 36 11.58 9.68 -7.32
CA ASN A 36 13.04 9.72 -7.20
C ASN A 36 13.51 10.59 -6.02
N ARG A 37 12.68 10.72 -4.97
CA ARG A 37 12.90 11.55 -3.77
C ARG A 37 12.94 13.06 -4.03
N PHE A 38 12.55 13.53 -5.18
CA PHE A 38 12.32 14.92 -5.50
C PHE A 38 11.02 15.05 -6.31
N GLN A 39 10.45 16.23 -6.27
CA GLN A 39 9.21 16.51 -7.01
C GLN A 39 9.48 16.61 -8.50
N GLN A 40 8.79 15.79 -9.27
CA GLN A 40 8.88 15.78 -10.74
C GLN A 40 7.52 15.43 -11.36
N PRO A 41 7.25 15.87 -12.60
CA PRO A 41 6.03 15.47 -13.31
C PRO A 41 5.95 13.95 -13.50
N VAL A 42 4.77 13.37 -13.36
CA VAL A 42 4.54 11.92 -13.60
C VAL A 42 5.01 11.51 -14.98
N SER A 43 4.77 12.35 -16.00
CA SER A 43 5.18 12.09 -17.39
C SER A 43 6.70 11.93 -17.59
N SER A 44 7.51 12.47 -16.69
CA SER A 44 8.97 12.32 -16.72
C SER A 44 9.48 11.02 -16.06
N VAL A 45 8.63 10.33 -15.29
CA VAL A 45 9.01 9.12 -14.56
C VAL A 45 8.94 7.91 -15.48
N LEU A 46 10.01 7.14 -15.57
CA LEU A 46 10.06 5.92 -16.39
C LEU A 46 9.40 4.71 -15.71
N ALA A 47 9.40 4.68 -14.38
CA ALA A 47 8.68 3.65 -13.64
C ALA A 47 7.17 3.79 -13.79
N PRO A 48 6.42 2.68 -13.71
CA PRO A 48 4.97 2.76 -13.62
C PRO A 48 4.55 3.40 -12.30
N VAL A 49 4.00 4.61 -12.37
CA VAL A 49 3.46 5.35 -11.23
C VAL A 49 1.95 5.49 -11.40
N THR A 50 1.24 5.41 -10.29
CA THR A 50 -0.19 5.75 -10.20
C THR A 50 -0.35 6.70 -9.03
N VAL A 51 -1.03 7.80 -9.23
CA VAL A 51 -1.37 8.75 -8.17
C VAL A 51 -2.89 8.69 -7.99
N VAL A 52 -3.31 8.47 -6.75
CA VAL A 52 -4.73 8.57 -6.38
C VAL A 52 -4.90 9.85 -5.61
N THR A 53 -5.76 10.71 -6.09
CA THR A 53 -6.08 12.01 -5.48
C THR A 53 -7.19 11.89 -4.42
N ARG A 54 -7.34 12.90 -3.58
CA ARG A 54 -8.47 12.97 -2.64
C ARG A 54 -9.82 12.95 -3.37
N GLU A 55 -9.89 13.62 -4.50
CA GLU A 55 -11.10 13.66 -5.32
C GLU A 55 -11.52 12.27 -5.82
N GLU A 56 -10.58 11.46 -6.29
CA GLU A 56 -10.86 10.07 -6.69
C GLU A 56 -11.28 9.21 -5.50
N ILE A 57 -10.61 9.36 -4.34
CA ILE A 57 -10.99 8.66 -3.10
C ILE A 57 -12.45 8.99 -2.72
N ASP A 58 -12.83 10.26 -2.83
CA ASP A 58 -14.19 10.73 -2.54
C ASP A 58 -15.21 10.26 -3.57
N LYS A 59 -14.88 10.21 -4.86
CA LYS A 59 -15.71 9.63 -5.94
C LYS A 59 -15.93 8.13 -5.73
N TRP A 60 -14.89 7.40 -5.38
CA TRP A 60 -14.97 5.97 -5.11
C TRP A 60 -15.67 5.65 -3.80
N GLN A 61 -15.85 6.64 -2.93
CA GLN A 61 -16.42 6.48 -1.58
C GLN A 61 -15.76 5.33 -0.82
N SER A 62 -14.42 5.29 -0.88
CA SER A 62 -13.64 4.27 -0.19
C SER A 62 -13.75 4.44 1.32
N ASN A 63 -13.84 3.32 2.08
CA ASN A 63 -14.00 3.33 3.53
C ASN A 63 -12.69 3.03 4.28
N SER A 64 -11.63 2.67 3.56
CA SER A 64 -10.31 2.36 4.13
C SER A 64 -9.20 2.54 3.10
N VAL A 65 -7.97 2.67 3.55
CA VAL A 65 -6.79 2.66 2.66
C VAL A 65 -6.71 1.34 1.89
N ALA A 66 -7.08 0.21 2.51
CA ALA A 66 -7.14 -1.09 1.84
C ALA A 66 -8.09 -1.09 0.64
N ASP A 67 -9.24 -0.42 0.77
CA ASP A 67 -10.23 -0.26 -0.30
C ASP A 67 -9.66 0.52 -1.49
N VAL A 68 -8.94 1.60 -1.22
CA VAL A 68 -8.24 2.39 -2.26
C VAL A 68 -7.21 1.52 -2.96
N LEU A 69 -6.34 0.84 -2.21
CA LEU A 69 -5.27 0.03 -2.77
C LEU A 69 -5.78 -1.16 -3.60
N ARG A 70 -6.94 -1.75 -3.26
CA ARG A 70 -7.56 -2.83 -4.06
C ARG A 70 -7.89 -2.41 -5.48
N ARG A 71 -8.06 -1.12 -5.74
CA ARG A 71 -8.37 -0.56 -7.08
C ARG A 71 -7.11 -0.36 -7.92
N LEU A 72 -5.92 -0.33 -7.31
CA LEU A 72 -4.67 -0.02 -7.99
C LEU A 72 -4.16 -1.19 -8.84
N PRO A 73 -3.56 -0.91 -10.01
CA PRO A 73 -2.98 -1.93 -10.87
C PRO A 73 -1.93 -2.76 -10.13
N GLY A 74 -1.93 -4.07 -10.32
CA GLY A 74 -0.89 -4.93 -9.76
C GLY A 74 -0.93 -5.13 -8.25
N VAL A 75 -1.98 -4.68 -7.57
CA VAL A 75 -2.15 -4.81 -6.12
C VAL A 75 -3.14 -5.91 -5.78
N ASP A 76 -2.70 -6.85 -4.94
CA ASP A 76 -3.55 -7.78 -4.19
C ASP A 76 -3.63 -7.34 -2.74
N VAL A 77 -4.82 -7.35 -2.15
CA VAL A 77 -5.02 -7.11 -0.71
C VAL A 77 -5.68 -8.34 -0.11
N ALA A 78 -4.95 -9.06 0.73
CA ALA A 78 -5.49 -10.13 1.55
C ALA A 78 -5.84 -9.56 2.94
N GLN A 79 -7.08 -9.76 3.37
CA GLN A 79 -7.60 -9.24 4.63
C GLN A 79 -8.40 -10.32 5.35
N SER A 80 -8.13 -10.50 6.64
CA SER A 80 -8.75 -11.53 7.48
C SER A 80 -10.10 -11.05 8.05
N GLY A 81 -11.01 -10.61 7.18
CA GLY A 81 -12.34 -10.16 7.58
C GLY A 81 -12.69 -8.74 7.16
N GLY A 82 -13.39 -8.01 8.04
CA GLY A 82 -13.90 -6.66 7.81
C GLY A 82 -12.88 -5.54 8.04
N ILE A 83 -13.38 -4.30 8.14
CA ILE A 83 -12.57 -3.11 8.43
C ILE A 83 -11.85 -3.29 9.77
N GLY A 84 -10.56 -2.93 9.81
CA GLY A 84 -9.71 -3.03 11.00
C GLY A 84 -9.04 -4.40 11.19
N GLN A 85 -9.48 -5.44 10.47
CA GLN A 85 -8.82 -6.74 10.49
C GLN A 85 -7.48 -6.70 9.75
N THR A 86 -6.54 -7.55 10.17
CA THR A 86 -5.20 -7.62 9.60
C THR A 86 -5.23 -7.70 8.08
N SER A 87 -4.49 -6.82 7.43
CA SER A 87 -4.40 -6.77 5.97
C SER A 87 -2.96 -6.82 5.48
N SER A 88 -2.75 -7.52 4.38
CA SER A 88 -1.47 -7.64 3.68
C SER A 88 -1.60 -7.15 2.26
N VAL A 89 -0.65 -6.32 1.81
CA VAL A 89 -0.61 -5.75 0.46
C VAL A 89 0.50 -6.41 -0.32
N PHE A 90 0.16 -7.05 -1.42
CA PHE A 90 1.09 -7.66 -2.34
C PHE A 90 1.14 -6.83 -3.62
N VAL A 91 2.31 -6.44 -4.04
CA VAL A 91 2.54 -5.68 -5.28
C VAL A 91 3.19 -6.57 -6.30
N ARG A 92 2.56 -6.73 -7.47
CA ARG A 92 3.08 -7.58 -8.56
C ARG A 92 3.50 -8.99 -8.10
N GLY A 93 2.77 -9.56 -7.13
CA GLY A 93 3.03 -10.90 -6.59
C GLY A 93 4.19 -11.03 -5.61
N THR A 94 4.91 -9.96 -5.27
CA THR A 94 5.93 -9.97 -4.21
C THR A 94 5.31 -10.19 -2.83
N ASP A 95 6.09 -10.43 -1.81
CA ASP A 95 5.59 -10.57 -0.44
C ASP A 95 5.15 -9.21 0.11
N ALA A 96 4.20 -9.19 1.05
CA ALA A 96 3.75 -7.96 1.69
C ALA A 96 4.88 -7.22 2.43
N ARG A 97 5.91 -7.94 2.87
CA ARG A 97 7.13 -7.39 3.47
C ARG A 97 8.04 -6.67 2.48
N HIS A 98 7.84 -6.90 1.19
CA HIS A 98 8.58 -6.31 0.07
C HIS A 98 7.98 -5.01 -0.43
N VAL A 99 6.93 -4.52 0.21
CA VAL A 99 6.26 -3.26 -0.13
C VAL A 99 6.57 -2.23 0.94
N MET A 100 7.26 -1.17 0.55
CA MET A 100 7.54 -0.06 1.46
C MET A 100 6.34 0.87 1.53
N ILE A 101 5.83 1.11 2.74
CA ILE A 101 4.75 2.06 2.98
C ILE A 101 5.31 3.27 3.72
N LEU A 102 5.04 4.45 3.16
CA LEU A 102 5.45 5.74 3.70
C LEU A 102 4.21 6.58 4.03
N VAL A 103 4.31 7.43 5.04
CA VAL A 103 3.38 8.54 5.29
C VAL A 103 4.19 9.82 5.22
N ASP A 104 3.89 10.67 4.25
CA ASP A 104 4.64 11.90 3.94
C ASP A 104 6.17 11.68 3.81
N GLY A 105 6.56 10.57 3.17
CA GLY A 105 7.96 10.20 2.99
C GLY A 105 8.62 9.55 4.22
N VAL A 106 7.93 9.47 5.35
CA VAL A 106 8.40 8.79 6.57
C VAL A 106 7.94 7.33 6.55
N ARG A 107 8.88 6.40 6.71
CA ARG A 107 8.58 4.98 6.73
C ARG A 107 7.62 4.62 7.86
N LEU A 108 6.54 3.93 7.54
CA LEU A 108 5.60 3.42 8.52
C LEU A 108 6.28 2.38 9.42
N ASN A 109 6.23 2.61 10.74
CA ASN A 109 6.80 1.68 11.70
C ASN A 109 5.97 0.39 11.75
N GLN A 110 6.67 -0.74 11.73
CA GLN A 110 6.08 -2.07 11.70
C GLN A 110 6.25 -2.74 13.04
N ALA A 111 5.16 -2.78 13.81
CA ALA A 111 5.14 -3.43 15.12
C ALA A 111 4.79 -4.93 15.05
N ASN A 112 4.44 -5.47 13.86
CA ASN A 112 3.98 -6.83 13.75
C ASN A 112 5.11 -7.85 13.53
N VAL A 113 4.84 -9.10 13.89
CA VAL A 113 5.78 -10.23 13.80
C VAL A 113 6.18 -10.53 12.35
N SER A 114 5.29 -10.30 11.39
CA SER A 114 5.52 -10.64 9.98
C SER A 114 6.45 -9.67 9.26
N GLY A 115 6.69 -8.49 9.82
CA GLY A 115 7.47 -7.42 9.17
C GLY A 115 6.78 -6.75 7.98
N SER A 116 5.49 -7.02 7.76
CA SER A 116 4.65 -6.32 6.79
C SER A 116 3.91 -5.15 7.45
N SER A 117 3.69 -4.07 6.71
CA SER A 117 2.88 -2.95 7.20
C SER A 117 1.40 -3.31 7.16
N ASP A 118 0.71 -3.16 8.29
CA ASP A 118 -0.73 -3.33 8.37
C ASP A 118 -1.43 -2.02 7.99
N ILE A 119 -1.90 -1.94 6.75
CA ILE A 119 -2.54 -0.75 6.20
C ILE A 119 -3.98 -0.53 6.71
N SER A 120 -4.61 -1.55 7.29
CA SER A 120 -5.96 -1.42 7.86
C SER A 120 -6.02 -0.42 9.00
N GLN A 121 -4.86 -0.09 9.56
CA GLN A 121 -4.72 0.77 10.72
C GLN A 121 -4.60 2.26 10.37
N ILE A 122 -4.40 2.61 9.09
CA ILE A 122 -4.21 4.01 8.65
C ILE A 122 -5.58 4.65 8.42
N PRO A 123 -5.92 5.76 9.14
CA PRO A 123 -7.18 6.46 8.93
C PRO A 123 -7.24 7.09 7.53
N LEU A 124 -8.27 6.75 6.75
CA LEU A 124 -8.44 7.29 5.40
C LEU A 124 -8.74 8.80 5.40
N SER A 125 -9.33 9.32 6.47
CA SER A 125 -9.65 10.74 6.64
C SER A 125 -8.45 11.68 6.59
N MET A 126 -7.24 11.19 6.95
CA MET A 126 -6.00 11.96 6.85
C MET A 126 -5.35 11.91 5.46
N VAL A 127 -5.77 11.00 4.59
CA VAL A 127 -5.14 10.79 3.28
C VAL A 127 -5.64 11.82 2.27
N GLN A 128 -4.72 12.55 1.66
CA GLN A 128 -5.01 13.53 0.60
C GLN A 128 -4.62 13.02 -0.78
N SER A 129 -3.59 12.21 -0.87
CA SER A 129 -3.26 11.47 -2.07
C SER A 129 -2.40 10.25 -1.74
N ILE A 130 -2.32 9.32 -2.68
CA ILE A 130 -1.46 8.13 -2.59
C ILE A 130 -0.62 8.07 -3.85
N GLU A 131 0.70 8.11 -3.70
CA GLU A 131 1.65 7.83 -4.78
C GLU A 131 2.02 6.35 -4.73
N TYR A 132 1.75 5.63 -5.78
CA TYR A 132 2.06 4.21 -5.91
C TYR A 132 3.06 3.97 -7.03
N ILE A 133 4.26 3.51 -6.67
CA ILE A 133 5.38 3.29 -7.57
C ILE A 133 5.67 1.79 -7.60
N ARG A 134 5.62 1.18 -8.78
CA ARG A 134 5.82 -0.26 -8.99
C ARG A 134 7.27 -0.57 -9.36
N GLY A 135 7.71 -1.78 -9.03
CA GLY A 135 9.06 -2.28 -9.32
C GLY A 135 10.09 -1.97 -8.24
N PRO A 136 11.36 -2.40 -8.41
CA PRO A 136 12.40 -2.26 -7.42
C PRO A 136 12.76 -0.78 -7.22
N ARG A 137 12.74 -0.34 -5.97
CA ARG A 137 13.07 1.05 -5.59
C ARG A 137 14.11 1.13 -4.47
N SER A 138 14.76 0.01 -4.16
CA SER A 138 15.79 -0.01 -3.11
C SER A 138 16.97 0.90 -3.42
N ALA A 139 17.31 1.12 -4.69
CA ALA A 139 18.34 2.06 -5.10
C ALA A 139 18.01 3.54 -4.81
N VAL A 140 16.74 3.83 -4.47
CA VAL A 140 16.26 5.17 -4.10
C VAL A 140 15.86 5.22 -2.64
N TYR A 141 15.05 4.24 -2.18
CA TYR A 141 14.41 4.26 -0.86
C TYR A 141 15.07 3.34 0.19
N GLY A 142 15.99 2.46 -0.22
CA GLY A 142 16.70 1.53 0.65
C GLY A 142 15.96 0.20 0.84
N SER A 143 16.28 -0.51 1.93
CA SER A 143 15.68 -1.82 2.27
C SER A 143 14.15 -1.79 2.23
N ASP A 144 13.54 -2.91 1.83
CA ASP A 144 12.10 -3.20 1.75
C ASP A 144 11.36 -2.70 0.49
N ALA A 145 11.94 -1.80 -0.29
CA ALA A 145 11.36 -1.35 -1.56
C ALA A 145 11.68 -2.33 -2.71
N VAL A 146 11.35 -3.62 -2.52
CA VAL A 146 11.60 -4.71 -3.48
C VAL A 146 10.51 -4.79 -4.53
N GLY A 147 9.23 -4.79 -4.12
CA GLY A 147 8.07 -4.86 -5.00
C GLY A 147 7.57 -3.49 -5.45
N GLY A 148 7.74 -2.48 -4.62
CA GLY A 148 7.28 -1.12 -4.86
C GLY A 148 7.23 -0.26 -3.60
N VAL A 149 6.78 0.97 -3.80
CA VAL A 149 6.60 1.98 -2.74
C VAL A 149 5.19 2.54 -2.82
N ILE A 150 4.53 2.64 -1.68
CA ILE A 150 3.26 3.34 -1.49
C ILE A 150 3.51 4.49 -0.55
N ASN A 151 3.42 5.72 -1.04
CA ASN A 151 3.60 6.92 -0.24
C ASN A 151 2.24 7.61 -0.05
N ILE A 152 1.77 7.62 1.18
CA ILE A 152 0.51 8.25 1.59
C ILE A 152 0.81 9.68 1.95
N LEU A 153 0.19 10.63 1.26
CA LEU A 153 0.38 12.06 1.48
C LEU A 153 -0.81 12.65 2.24
N THR A 154 -0.51 13.46 3.25
CA THR A 154 -1.53 14.05 4.14
C THR A 154 -1.69 15.56 3.95
N GLU A 155 -0.81 16.21 3.20
CA GLU A 155 -0.87 17.66 2.94
C GLU A 155 -2.00 17.99 1.94
N ARG A 156 -2.94 18.84 2.37
CA ARG A 156 -4.01 19.37 1.48
C ARG A 156 -3.43 20.38 0.50
N LYS A 157 -3.98 20.39 -0.71
CA LYS A 157 -3.58 21.40 -1.72
C LYS A 157 -4.33 22.72 -1.58
N THR A 158 -5.52 22.71 -0.97
CA THR A 158 -6.43 23.86 -0.88
C THR A 158 -6.75 24.21 0.57
N GLU A 159 -6.93 25.51 0.85
CA GLU A 159 -7.49 26.01 2.10
C GLU A 159 -8.97 25.61 2.21
N GLY A 160 -9.46 25.47 3.42
CA GLY A 160 -10.85 25.17 3.69
C GLY A 160 -11.02 24.22 4.89
N THR A 161 -12.27 24.00 5.24
CA THR A 161 -12.68 23.07 6.30
C THR A 161 -13.71 22.10 5.74
N THR A 162 -13.52 20.82 5.97
CA THR A 162 -14.44 19.76 5.57
C THR A 162 -14.89 18.97 6.80
N LEU A 163 -16.18 18.70 6.90
CA LEU A 163 -16.79 17.82 7.90
C LEU A 163 -17.50 16.70 7.16
N ASN A 164 -17.24 15.45 7.55
CA ASN A 164 -17.92 14.28 7.01
C ASN A 164 -18.61 13.49 8.14
N ALA A 165 -19.78 12.95 7.81
CA ALA A 165 -20.50 12.00 8.65
C ALA A 165 -21.00 10.86 7.77
N THR A 166 -20.54 9.64 8.06
CA THR A 166 -20.91 8.43 7.31
C THR A 166 -21.59 7.42 8.21
N MET A 167 -22.66 6.81 7.72
CA MET A 167 -23.35 5.68 8.36
C MET A 167 -23.46 4.53 7.36
N GLY A 168 -23.42 3.29 7.85
CA GLY A 168 -23.48 2.13 6.95
C GLY A 168 -23.86 0.81 7.61
N SER A 169 -23.76 -0.23 6.82
CA SER A 169 -23.99 -1.62 7.23
C SER A 169 -23.13 -2.00 8.43
N HIS A 170 -23.51 -3.05 9.14
CA HIS A 170 -22.82 -3.56 10.34
C HIS A 170 -22.63 -2.51 11.45
N GLY A 171 -23.49 -1.49 11.49
CA GLY A 171 -23.43 -0.40 12.47
C GLY A 171 -22.22 0.51 12.27
N TYR A 172 -21.74 0.63 11.04
CA TYR A 172 -20.66 1.54 10.67
C TYR A 172 -21.07 2.99 10.92
N GLN A 173 -20.18 3.73 11.55
CA GLN A 173 -20.27 5.16 11.80
C GLN A 173 -18.88 5.76 11.70
N GLU A 174 -18.75 6.83 10.92
CA GLU A 174 -17.51 7.60 10.84
C GLU A 174 -17.83 9.08 10.90
N TYR A 175 -17.08 9.79 11.69
CA TYR A 175 -17.14 11.25 11.81
C TYR A 175 -15.73 11.79 11.67
N ASP A 176 -15.50 12.61 10.69
CA ASP A 176 -14.21 13.23 10.51
C ASP A 176 -14.33 14.73 10.20
N ALA A 177 -13.29 15.44 10.59
CA ALA A 177 -13.13 16.86 10.35
C ALA A 177 -11.70 17.13 9.92
N SER A 178 -11.52 17.97 8.91
CA SER A 178 -10.20 18.43 8.49
C SER A 178 -10.24 19.89 8.10
N THR A 179 -9.20 20.63 8.45
CA THR A 179 -9.06 22.04 8.11
C THR A 179 -7.64 22.38 7.74
N GLN A 180 -7.47 23.25 6.77
CA GLN A 180 -6.22 23.90 6.44
C GLN A 180 -6.46 25.39 6.30
N GLN A 181 -5.73 26.18 7.08
CA GLN A 181 -5.89 27.61 7.12
C GLN A 181 -4.52 28.32 7.03
N LYS A 182 -4.49 29.38 6.27
CA LYS A 182 -3.33 30.26 6.17
C LYS A 182 -3.43 31.37 7.21
N ILE A 183 -2.41 31.53 8.02
CA ILE A 183 -2.30 32.59 9.01
C ILE A 183 -1.26 33.61 8.54
N GLY A 184 -1.73 34.75 8.10
CA GLY A 184 -0.90 35.70 7.34
C GLY A 184 -0.46 35.06 6.02
N ASP A 185 0.64 35.61 5.44
CA ASP A 185 1.07 35.18 4.08
C ASP A 185 2.03 33.96 4.09
N ARG A 186 2.51 33.55 5.26
CA ARG A 186 3.67 32.65 5.37
C ARG A 186 3.45 31.42 6.24
N THR A 187 2.34 31.33 6.95
CA THR A 187 2.11 30.20 7.87
C THR A 187 0.85 29.46 7.50
N THR A 188 0.96 28.15 7.27
CA THR A 188 -0.18 27.27 7.06
C THR A 188 -0.31 26.34 8.25
N ILE A 189 -1.51 26.26 8.81
CA ILE A 189 -1.87 25.29 9.88
C ILE A 189 -2.85 24.30 9.29
N THR A 190 -2.61 23.03 9.55
CA THR A 190 -3.49 21.93 9.16
C THR A 190 -3.85 21.10 10.38
N ALA A 191 -5.11 20.74 10.51
CA ALA A 191 -5.60 19.83 11.54
C ALA A 191 -6.62 18.87 10.93
N ALA A 192 -6.55 17.60 11.34
CA ALA A 192 -7.56 16.61 10.99
C ALA A 192 -7.77 15.66 12.17
N GLY A 193 -9.01 15.18 12.33
CA GLY A 193 -9.35 14.21 13.35
C GLY A 193 -10.50 13.33 12.87
N SER A 194 -10.50 12.06 13.28
CA SER A 194 -11.57 11.14 12.94
C SER A 194 -11.92 10.21 14.09
N TYR A 195 -13.17 9.78 14.08
CA TYR A 195 -13.70 8.69 14.88
C TYR A 195 -14.47 7.74 13.95
N LEU A 196 -14.04 6.49 13.91
CA LEU A 196 -14.70 5.41 13.18
C LEU A 196 -15.07 4.30 14.15
N TYR A 197 -16.28 3.78 14.01
CA TYR A 197 -16.77 2.63 14.75
C TYR A 197 -17.61 1.72 13.84
N THR A 198 -17.40 0.42 13.95
CA THR A 198 -18.29 -0.59 13.39
C THR A 198 -18.47 -1.74 14.37
N LYS A 199 -19.68 -2.31 14.41
CA LYS A 199 -19.92 -3.54 15.16
C LYS A 199 -19.30 -4.77 14.50
N GLY A 200 -18.96 -4.65 13.20
CA GLY A 200 -18.45 -5.77 12.42
C GLY A 200 -19.45 -6.92 12.27
N PHE A 201 -18.92 -8.04 11.86
CA PHE A 201 -19.62 -9.32 11.68
C PHE A 201 -18.69 -10.45 12.13
N ASP A 202 -19.19 -11.67 12.33
CA ASP A 202 -18.40 -12.88 12.60
C ASP A 202 -17.50 -13.18 11.40
N VAL A 203 -16.19 -12.97 11.56
CA VAL A 203 -15.22 -13.09 10.46
C VAL A 203 -14.74 -14.52 10.23
N GLU A 204 -14.94 -15.42 11.19
CA GLU A 204 -14.51 -16.81 11.02
C GLU A 204 -15.50 -17.61 10.16
N ALA A 205 -14.98 -18.24 9.10
CA ALA A 205 -15.75 -19.14 8.27
C ALA A 205 -15.55 -20.59 8.73
N ASN A 206 -16.51 -21.15 9.41
CA ASN A 206 -16.58 -22.58 9.69
C ASN A 206 -15.59 -23.19 10.70
N GLY A 207 -15.06 -22.42 11.64
CA GLY A 207 -14.14 -22.94 12.66
C GLY A 207 -12.77 -23.36 12.08
N ASN A 208 -12.33 -22.72 11.01
CA ASN A 208 -11.12 -23.09 10.27
C ASN A 208 -9.82 -22.56 10.89
N THR A 209 -9.87 -21.88 12.02
CA THR A 209 -8.67 -21.32 12.66
C THR A 209 -8.04 -22.25 13.71
N GLY A 210 -8.42 -23.53 13.71
CA GLY A 210 -7.83 -24.56 14.61
C GLY A 210 -8.41 -24.57 16.01
N GLY A 211 -9.48 -23.85 16.26
CA GLY A 211 -10.10 -23.71 17.55
C GLY A 211 -11.61 -23.88 17.57
N VAL A 212 -12.20 -23.49 18.66
CA VAL A 212 -13.65 -23.40 18.83
C VAL A 212 -14.12 -22.09 18.16
N ARG A 213 -15.06 -22.19 17.26
CA ARG A 213 -15.70 -21.04 16.64
C ARG A 213 -16.25 -20.09 17.69
N GLN A 214 -15.93 -18.82 17.60
CA GLN A 214 -16.50 -17.74 18.39
C GLN A 214 -17.57 -17.02 17.54
N PRO A 215 -18.87 -17.36 17.65
CA PRO A 215 -19.90 -16.77 16.82
C PRO A 215 -20.32 -15.40 17.38
N ASP A 216 -19.39 -14.46 17.43
CA ASP A 216 -19.62 -13.09 17.87
C ASP A 216 -19.43 -12.09 16.73
N ARG A 217 -19.13 -10.86 17.03
CA ARG A 217 -18.93 -9.80 16.04
C ARG A 217 -17.58 -9.16 16.25
N ASP A 218 -16.79 -9.21 15.21
CA ASP A 218 -15.46 -8.64 15.17
C ASP A 218 -15.51 -7.16 14.80
N GLY A 219 -15.75 -6.34 15.81
CA GLY A 219 -15.89 -4.91 15.67
C GLY A 219 -14.55 -4.19 15.57
N PHE A 220 -14.61 -2.96 15.08
CA PHE A 220 -13.46 -2.07 14.98
C PHE A 220 -13.81 -0.66 15.46
N MET A 221 -12.83 -0.02 16.11
CA MET A 221 -12.89 1.40 16.48
C MET A 221 -11.54 2.06 16.19
N ASN A 222 -11.57 3.20 15.54
CA ASN A 222 -10.42 4.06 15.33
C ASN A 222 -10.67 5.45 15.89
N LYS A 223 -9.65 6.02 16.51
CA LYS A 223 -9.57 7.45 16.85
C LYS A 223 -8.25 7.98 16.32
N SER A 224 -8.28 9.04 15.55
CA SER A 224 -7.07 9.65 15.02
C SER A 224 -7.05 11.17 15.17
N LEU A 225 -5.84 11.69 15.26
CA LEU A 225 -5.56 13.13 15.25
C LEU A 225 -4.30 13.39 14.43
N TRP A 226 -4.38 14.37 13.57
CA TRP A 226 -3.27 14.89 12.77
C TRP A 226 -3.19 16.40 12.95
N LEU A 227 -2.00 16.93 13.23
CA LEU A 227 -1.71 18.34 13.38
C LEU A 227 -0.44 18.69 12.62
N GLY A 228 -0.45 19.78 11.88
CA GLY A 228 0.70 20.26 11.13
C GLY A 228 0.81 21.78 11.11
N VAL A 229 2.02 22.27 11.06
CA VAL A 229 2.34 23.66 10.80
C VAL A 229 3.47 23.72 9.78
N LYS A 230 3.32 24.59 8.79
CA LYS A 230 4.35 24.93 7.80
C LYS A 230 4.53 26.43 7.82
N HIS A 231 5.78 26.88 7.90
CA HIS A 231 6.11 28.30 7.93
C HIS A 231 7.20 28.62 6.92
N GLN A 232 6.92 29.55 6.04
CA GLN A 232 7.88 30.11 5.10
C GLN A 232 8.69 31.21 5.82
N ILE A 233 9.94 30.89 6.19
CA ILE A 233 10.84 31.87 6.85
C ILE A 233 11.16 33.02 5.90
N ASN A 234 11.45 32.69 4.65
CA ASN A 234 11.66 33.60 3.54
C ASN A 234 11.44 32.87 2.19
N ASP A 235 11.70 33.53 1.08
CA ASP A 235 11.42 33.00 -0.27
C ASP A 235 12.20 31.71 -0.60
N ASN A 236 13.23 31.36 0.17
CA ASN A 236 14.06 30.19 -0.07
C ASN A 236 13.94 29.12 1.02
N PHE A 237 13.48 29.46 2.23
CA PHE A 237 13.46 28.54 3.37
C PHE A 237 12.05 28.31 3.91
N ASP A 238 11.67 27.05 3.99
CA ASP A 238 10.46 26.58 4.65
C ASP A 238 10.83 25.67 5.82
N VAL A 239 10.06 25.74 6.90
CA VAL A 239 10.12 24.80 8.03
C VAL A 239 8.74 24.22 8.26
N TYR A 240 8.69 22.97 8.70
CA TYR A 240 7.44 22.35 9.10
C TYR A 240 7.62 21.48 10.34
N ALA A 241 6.53 21.30 11.07
CA ALA A 241 6.42 20.31 12.13
C ALA A 241 5.04 19.64 12.06
N ARG A 242 4.99 18.32 12.24
CA ARG A 242 3.77 17.52 12.24
C ARG A 242 3.74 16.57 13.44
N ALA A 243 2.53 16.30 13.91
CA ALA A 243 2.27 15.30 14.93
C ALA A 243 0.99 14.56 14.55
N TYR A 244 1.04 13.24 14.45
CA TYR A 244 -0.15 12.45 14.23
C TYR A 244 -0.12 11.15 15.02
N GLY A 245 -1.30 10.63 15.28
CA GLY A 245 -1.44 9.39 15.98
C GLY A 245 -2.84 8.82 15.89
N PHE A 246 -2.94 7.54 16.19
CA PHE A 246 -4.20 6.82 16.24
C PHE A 246 -4.22 5.80 17.37
N ASP A 247 -5.44 5.52 17.84
CA ASP A 247 -5.82 4.44 18.78
C ASP A 247 -6.84 3.57 18.07
N ASN A 248 -6.44 2.34 17.73
CA ASN A 248 -7.25 1.36 17.07
C ASN A 248 -7.58 0.21 18.02
N ARG A 249 -8.83 -0.21 18.04
CA ARG A 249 -9.28 -1.38 18.77
C ARG A 249 -10.02 -2.32 17.82
N THR A 250 -9.54 -3.56 17.75
CA THR A 250 -10.04 -4.60 16.86
C THR A 250 -10.41 -5.83 17.67
N ALA A 251 -11.65 -6.31 17.58
CA ALA A 251 -12.00 -7.64 18.00
C ALA A 251 -11.66 -8.64 16.86
N TYR A 252 -11.23 -9.82 17.20
CA TYR A 252 -10.89 -10.89 16.23
C TYR A 252 -11.06 -12.26 16.90
N ASP A 253 -11.27 -13.31 16.10
CA ASP A 253 -11.38 -14.66 16.60
C ASP A 253 -10.05 -15.14 17.18
N ALA A 254 -10.08 -15.62 18.41
CA ALA A 254 -8.91 -16.01 19.17
C ALA A 254 -8.30 -17.33 18.68
N PHE A 255 -6.98 -17.42 18.73
CA PHE A 255 -6.30 -18.70 18.64
C PHE A 255 -6.36 -19.43 19.98
N TYR A 256 -6.56 -20.74 19.92
CA TYR A 256 -6.42 -21.61 21.07
C TYR A 256 -5.02 -22.24 21.07
N ASP A 257 -4.44 -22.37 22.24
CA ASP A 257 -3.24 -23.20 22.38
C ASP A 257 -3.59 -24.71 22.39
N SER A 258 -2.57 -25.57 22.43
CA SER A 258 -2.75 -27.02 22.48
C SER A 258 -3.48 -27.52 23.74
N TYR A 259 -3.77 -26.65 24.69
CA TYR A 259 -4.51 -26.92 25.93
C TYR A 259 -5.94 -26.34 25.92
N ASN A 260 -6.42 -25.85 24.78
CA ASN A 260 -7.71 -25.15 24.63
C ASN A 260 -7.82 -23.85 25.43
N ASP A 261 -6.70 -23.20 25.71
CA ASP A 261 -6.69 -21.88 26.32
C ASP A 261 -6.79 -20.78 25.25
N VAL A 262 -7.75 -19.87 25.40
CA VAL A 262 -7.88 -18.69 24.55
C VAL A 262 -6.69 -17.78 24.81
N LEU A 263 -5.92 -17.46 23.77
CA LEU A 263 -4.71 -16.65 23.91
C LEU A 263 -5.03 -15.16 23.91
N ALA A 264 -5.78 -14.67 22.93
CA ALA A 264 -6.22 -13.28 22.81
C ALA A 264 -7.33 -13.18 21.76
N ASP A 265 -8.26 -12.24 21.92
CA ASP A 265 -9.37 -11.97 21.01
C ASP A 265 -9.58 -10.48 20.72
N THR A 266 -8.81 -9.63 21.38
CA THR A 266 -8.92 -8.19 21.23
C THR A 266 -7.53 -7.56 21.10
N ARG A 267 -7.36 -6.75 20.06
CA ARG A 267 -6.14 -6.00 19.78
C ARG A 267 -6.36 -4.52 20.03
N GLN A 268 -5.37 -3.85 20.62
CA GLN A 268 -5.32 -2.40 20.68
C GLN A 268 -3.97 -1.90 20.18
N LEU A 269 -3.99 -1.08 19.12
CA LEU A 269 -2.81 -0.53 18.49
C LEU A 269 -2.75 0.98 18.69
N TYR A 270 -1.72 1.45 19.38
CA TYR A 270 -1.40 2.88 19.51
C TYR A 270 -0.22 3.22 18.62
N SER A 271 -0.36 4.24 17.79
CA SER A 271 0.76 4.80 17.04
C SER A 271 0.84 6.30 17.25
N ARG A 272 2.05 6.80 17.43
CA ARG A 272 2.32 8.25 17.53
C ARG A 272 3.56 8.58 16.73
N THR A 273 3.43 9.55 15.85
CA THR A 273 4.51 10.04 15.00
C THR A 273 4.68 11.53 15.20
N TYR A 274 5.90 11.95 15.29
CA TYR A 274 6.32 13.35 15.31
C TYR A 274 7.39 13.52 14.25
N ASP A 275 7.22 14.45 13.36
CA ASP A 275 8.23 14.75 12.36
C ASP A 275 8.32 16.24 12.08
N GLY A 276 9.47 16.66 11.60
CA GLY A 276 9.72 18.03 11.24
C GLY A 276 10.94 18.16 10.34
N GLY A 277 11.00 19.25 9.64
CA GLY A 277 12.08 19.47 8.69
C GLY A 277 12.23 20.91 8.26
N ILE A 278 13.32 21.14 7.56
CA ILE A 278 13.63 22.37 6.87
C ILE A 278 13.93 22.08 5.41
N SER A 279 13.40 22.87 4.52
CA SER A 279 13.71 22.84 3.09
C SER A 279 14.29 24.17 2.63
N TYR A 280 15.19 24.06 1.67
CA TYR A 280 15.83 25.19 1.00
C TYR A 280 15.63 25.03 -0.50
N ASN A 281 15.09 26.06 -1.16
CA ASN A 281 14.86 26.09 -2.59
C ASN A 281 15.38 27.41 -3.18
N ARG A 282 16.32 27.33 -4.12
CA ARG A 282 16.82 28.50 -4.82
C ARG A 282 17.25 28.15 -6.26
N GLY A 283 16.49 28.66 -7.21
CA GLY A 283 16.76 28.43 -8.63
C GLY A 283 16.76 26.94 -8.99
N ILE A 284 17.88 26.42 -9.44
CA ILE A 284 18.04 25.03 -9.86
C ILE A 284 18.36 24.06 -8.71
N TYR A 285 18.58 24.57 -7.50
CA TYR A 285 19.01 23.76 -6.36
C TYR A 285 17.93 23.72 -5.26
N SER A 286 17.66 22.54 -4.77
CA SER A 286 16.85 22.30 -3.59
C SER A 286 17.52 21.32 -2.62
N SER A 287 17.26 21.50 -1.34
CA SER A 287 17.75 20.62 -0.28
C SER A 287 16.73 20.53 0.85
N PHE A 288 16.69 19.37 1.52
CA PHE A 288 15.86 19.19 2.70
C PHE A 288 16.61 18.41 3.77
N LEU A 289 16.25 18.68 5.03
CA LEU A 289 16.66 17.89 6.18
C LEU A 289 15.43 17.61 7.03
N ASN A 290 15.11 16.34 7.24
CA ASN A 290 13.97 15.87 7.99
C ASN A 290 14.41 14.98 9.15
N TYR A 291 13.71 15.08 10.27
CA TYR A 291 13.78 14.15 11.39
C TYR A 291 12.38 13.62 11.69
N SER A 292 12.27 12.33 11.94
CA SER A 292 11.03 11.71 12.41
C SER A 292 11.26 10.75 13.57
N TYR A 293 10.28 10.71 14.46
CA TYR A 293 10.18 9.78 15.56
C TYR A 293 8.80 9.12 15.54
N ASN A 294 8.76 7.80 15.58
CA ASN A 294 7.52 7.05 15.73
C ASN A 294 7.64 6.04 16.86
N ARG A 295 6.57 5.87 17.64
CA ARG A 295 6.43 4.76 18.59
C ARG A 295 5.08 4.09 18.37
N THR A 296 5.10 2.77 18.26
CA THR A 296 3.90 1.95 18.09
C THR A 296 3.86 0.88 19.17
N LYS A 297 2.69 0.77 19.83
CA LYS A 297 2.38 -0.26 20.84
C LYS A 297 1.22 -1.09 20.36
N ASP A 298 1.42 -2.39 20.27
CA ASP A 298 0.44 -3.37 19.87
C ASP A 298 0.14 -4.30 21.03
N TYR A 299 -1.02 -4.10 21.67
CA TYR A 299 -1.52 -4.91 22.78
C TYR A 299 -2.48 -5.96 22.24
N ASN A 300 -2.32 -7.21 22.68
CA ASN A 300 -3.27 -8.28 22.49
C ASN A 300 -3.77 -8.74 23.87
N TYR A 301 -5.07 -8.63 24.11
CA TYR A 301 -5.68 -8.85 25.42
C TYR A 301 -6.27 -10.24 25.53
N ASP A 302 -6.03 -10.88 26.67
CA ASP A 302 -6.58 -12.18 27.03
C ASP A 302 -8.03 -12.01 27.53
N PRO A 303 -9.05 -12.59 26.85
CA PRO A 303 -10.45 -12.41 27.18
C PRO A 303 -10.84 -12.93 28.57
N ARG A 304 -10.06 -13.86 29.15
CA ARG A 304 -10.33 -14.39 30.49
C ARG A 304 -10.24 -13.34 31.60
N TYR A 305 -9.52 -12.26 31.36
CA TYR A 305 -9.40 -11.13 32.30
C TYR A 305 -10.31 -9.95 31.97
N GLY A 306 -11.24 -10.14 31.02
CA GLY A 306 -12.11 -9.11 30.50
C GLY A 306 -11.48 -8.29 29.39
N GLN A 307 -12.32 -7.68 28.57
CA GLN A 307 -11.85 -6.84 27.48
C GLN A 307 -10.98 -5.70 28.02
N TYR A 308 -9.73 -5.61 27.54
CA TYR A 308 -8.68 -4.67 28.00
C TYR A 308 -8.26 -4.83 29.46
N GLY A 309 -8.58 -5.96 30.11
CA GLY A 309 -8.26 -6.18 31.51
C GLY A 309 -6.81 -6.55 31.77
N LYS A 310 -6.22 -7.38 30.91
CA LYS A 310 -4.83 -7.81 30.96
C LYS A 310 -4.32 -8.12 29.56
N GLU A 311 -3.22 -7.50 29.18
CA GLU A 311 -2.53 -7.83 27.94
C GLU A 311 -1.97 -9.24 28.02
N HIS A 312 -2.17 -10.02 26.95
CA HIS A 312 -1.52 -11.30 26.76
C HIS A 312 -0.15 -11.12 26.12
N ARG A 313 -0.07 -10.23 25.14
CA ARG A 313 1.17 -9.86 24.44
C ARG A 313 1.23 -8.36 24.21
N LEU A 314 2.42 -7.81 24.35
CA LEU A 314 2.75 -6.44 23.99
C LEU A 314 3.93 -6.45 23.03
N THR A 315 3.77 -5.82 21.86
CA THR A 315 4.88 -5.45 20.98
C THR A 315 5.00 -3.91 20.99
N ASP A 316 6.10 -3.41 21.53
CA ASP A 316 6.38 -1.97 21.66
C ASP A 316 7.63 -1.66 20.84
N THR A 317 7.47 -0.87 19.78
CA THR A 317 8.54 -0.53 18.85
C THR A 317 8.72 0.97 18.71
N GLU A 318 9.96 1.37 18.55
CA GLU A 318 10.38 2.75 18.30
C GLU A 318 11.16 2.82 17.00
N GLN A 319 10.91 3.87 16.21
CA GLN A 319 11.66 4.16 15.00
C GLN A 319 12.05 5.64 14.95
N GLN A 320 13.30 5.89 14.61
CA GLN A 320 13.83 7.22 14.36
C GLN A 320 14.44 7.27 12.96
N ASN A 321 14.25 8.37 12.25
CA ASN A 321 14.84 8.57 10.93
C ASN A 321 15.39 9.99 10.82
N VAL A 322 16.52 10.13 10.15
CA VAL A 322 17.08 11.39 9.66
C VAL A 322 17.27 11.26 8.16
N GLN A 323 16.81 12.21 7.39
CA GLN A 323 16.97 12.24 5.94
C GLN A 323 17.52 13.59 5.52
N TRP A 324 18.63 13.59 4.81
CA TRP A 324 19.18 14.77 4.15
C TRP A 324 19.28 14.51 2.66
N GLY A 325 18.56 15.28 1.88
CA GLY A 325 18.54 15.16 0.42
C GLY A 325 18.89 16.46 -0.27
N ASN A 326 19.52 16.35 -1.43
CA ASN A 326 19.90 17.46 -2.29
C ASN A 326 19.49 17.14 -3.72
N HIS A 327 19.04 18.12 -4.45
CA HIS A 327 18.62 18.05 -5.83
C HIS A 327 19.13 19.23 -6.62
N VAL A 328 19.65 18.96 -7.81
CA VAL A 328 20.13 19.99 -8.76
C VAL A 328 19.55 19.68 -10.13
N GLN A 329 18.90 20.64 -10.72
CA GLN A 329 18.49 20.57 -12.12
C GLN A 329 19.69 20.80 -13.03
N VAL A 330 19.92 19.93 -14.00
CA VAL A 330 21.08 19.96 -14.92
C VAL A 330 20.58 19.82 -16.36
N GLY A 331 20.53 20.94 -17.09
CA GLY A 331 19.99 20.94 -18.47
C GLY A 331 18.54 20.43 -18.49
N ASN A 332 18.27 19.40 -19.31
CA ASN A 332 16.96 18.75 -19.42
C ASN A 332 16.81 17.57 -18.45
N GLY A 333 17.57 17.55 -17.37
CA GLY A 333 17.53 16.49 -16.39
C GLY A 333 17.85 16.98 -15.00
N SER A 334 18.16 16.04 -14.11
CA SER A 334 18.43 16.34 -12.71
C SER A 334 19.35 15.31 -12.08
N VAL A 335 20.00 15.72 -11.01
CA VAL A 335 20.80 14.86 -10.15
C VAL A 335 20.34 15.08 -8.70
N SER A 336 20.08 13.99 -7.98
CA SER A 336 19.75 14.00 -6.57
C SER A 336 20.68 13.09 -5.79
N GLY A 337 21.03 13.50 -4.58
CA GLY A 337 21.85 12.66 -3.71
C GLY A 337 21.65 13.02 -2.25
N GLY A 338 21.89 12.06 -1.37
CA GLY A 338 21.65 12.30 0.04
C GLY A 338 22.11 11.18 0.95
N VAL A 339 21.82 11.38 2.22
CA VAL A 339 22.12 10.43 3.29
C VAL A 339 20.87 10.23 4.14
N ASP A 340 20.56 8.97 4.41
CA ASP A 340 19.50 8.55 5.33
C ASP A 340 20.12 7.81 6.50
N TRP A 341 19.64 8.07 7.69
CA TRP A 341 19.90 7.24 8.86
C TRP A 341 18.59 6.83 9.49
N SER A 342 18.49 5.58 9.90
CA SER A 342 17.34 5.07 10.65
C SER A 342 17.78 4.15 11.77
N ARG A 343 17.05 4.22 12.90
CA ARG A 343 17.12 3.27 14.00
C ARG A 343 15.76 2.66 14.24
N GLN A 344 15.69 1.34 14.29
CA GLN A 344 14.53 0.60 14.79
C GLN A 344 14.90 -0.07 16.10
N LYS A 345 14.02 0.01 17.09
CA LYS A 345 14.23 -0.54 18.43
C LYS A 345 12.97 -1.24 18.91
N MET A 346 13.14 -2.43 19.45
CA MET A 346 12.15 -3.12 20.27
C MET A 346 12.34 -2.67 21.72
N MET A 347 11.28 -2.16 22.34
CA MET A 347 11.34 -1.63 23.69
C MET A 347 11.30 -2.76 24.72
N ASP A 348 11.95 -2.54 25.87
CA ASP A 348 11.91 -3.46 27.00
C ASP A 348 10.47 -3.67 27.49
N GLY A 349 10.11 -4.92 27.80
CA GLY A 349 8.75 -5.30 28.20
C GLY A 349 7.88 -5.80 27.06
N SER A 350 8.38 -5.80 25.81
CA SER A 350 7.70 -6.50 24.71
C SER A 350 7.68 -8.01 25.00
N SER A 351 6.48 -8.60 24.98
CA SER A 351 6.26 -9.99 25.42
C SER A 351 6.92 -11.03 24.51
N ASP A 352 7.03 -10.69 23.22
CA ASP A 352 7.60 -11.60 22.22
C ASP A 352 9.12 -11.44 22.07
N PHE A 353 9.75 -10.64 22.93
CA PHE A 353 11.17 -10.37 22.87
C PHE A 353 11.90 -11.05 24.03
N THR A 354 12.74 -12.01 23.75
CA THR A 354 13.69 -12.51 24.76
C THR A 354 14.73 -11.43 25.00
N THR A 355 15.26 -11.34 26.22
CA THR A 355 16.39 -10.46 26.58
C THR A 355 17.63 -10.84 25.76
N ALA A 356 17.56 -10.62 24.45
CA ALA A 356 18.72 -10.69 23.59
C ALA A 356 19.63 -9.49 23.89
N ASP A 357 20.91 -9.68 23.78
CA ASP A 357 21.92 -8.65 23.99
C ASP A 357 21.74 -7.43 23.08
N LYS A 358 20.84 -7.52 22.07
CA LYS A 358 20.58 -6.48 21.09
C LYS A 358 19.10 -6.36 20.74
N ASN A 359 18.52 -5.20 21.03
CA ASN A 359 17.11 -4.87 20.78
C ASN A 359 16.91 -3.77 19.72
N TYR A 360 17.95 -3.40 19.00
CA TYR A 360 17.89 -2.37 17.94
C TYR A 360 18.87 -2.68 16.82
N PHE A 361 18.62 -2.07 15.67
CA PHE A 361 19.60 -1.93 14.60
C PHE A 361 19.58 -0.53 14.00
N ASP A 362 20.72 -0.13 13.45
CA ASP A 362 20.90 1.08 12.68
C ASP A 362 21.11 0.75 11.20
N ASN A 363 20.58 1.60 10.34
CA ASN A 363 20.89 1.58 8.92
C ASN A 363 21.26 2.99 8.45
N THR A 364 22.39 3.13 7.76
CA THR A 364 22.82 4.39 7.13
C THR A 364 22.97 4.17 5.64
N GLY A 365 22.19 4.87 4.84
CA GLY A 365 22.21 4.78 3.38
C GLY A 365 22.73 6.05 2.73
N VAL A 366 23.59 5.92 1.74
CA VAL A 366 24.02 7.01 0.86
C VAL A 366 23.53 6.71 -0.54
N TYR A 367 22.90 7.66 -1.20
CA TYR A 367 22.32 7.46 -2.52
C TYR A 367 22.67 8.58 -3.50
N LEU A 368 22.68 8.22 -4.78
CA LEU A 368 22.79 9.13 -5.91
C LEU A 368 21.82 8.66 -7.01
N THR A 369 21.01 9.58 -7.52
CA THR A 369 20.05 9.35 -8.60
C THR A 369 20.24 10.43 -9.65
N GLY A 370 20.28 10.05 -10.91
CA GLY A 370 20.34 10.99 -12.03
C GLY A 370 19.32 10.62 -13.11
N GLN A 371 18.74 11.64 -13.71
CA GLN A 371 17.85 11.51 -14.87
C GLN A 371 18.26 12.54 -15.91
N GLN A 372 18.31 12.16 -17.18
CA GLN A 372 18.67 13.06 -18.26
C GLN A 372 17.83 12.81 -19.51
N GLY A 373 17.26 13.87 -20.04
CA GLY A 373 16.65 13.91 -21.38
C GLY A 373 17.70 14.12 -22.46
N LEU A 374 17.77 13.21 -23.42
CA LEU A 374 18.72 13.21 -24.55
C LEU A 374 17.94 13.15 -25.86
N GLY A 375 17.29 14.26 -26.24
CA GLY A 375 16.36 14.29 -27.36
C GLY A 375 15.15 13.37 -27.09
N PRO A 376 14.85 12.36 -27.93
CA PRO A 376 13.74 11.46 -27.73
C PRO A 376 14.01 10.37 -26.67
N VAL A 377 15.18 10.37 -26.04
CA VAL A 377 15.57 9.38 -25.04
C VAL A 377 15.61 10.02 -23.67
N ILE A 378 15.02 9.37 -22.68
CA ILE A 378 15.19 9.67 -21.25
C ILE A 378 15.98 8.51 -20.64
N ALA A 379 17.05 8.82 -19.94
CA ALA A 379 17.84 7.85 -19.19
C ALA A 379 17.81 8.18 -17.69
N GLU A 380 17.61 7.17 -16.85
CA GLU A 380 17.62 7.27 -15.41
C GLU A 380 18.58 6.22 -14.84
N ALA A 381 19.37 6.61 -13.85
CA ALA A 381 20.21 5.69 -13.09
C ALA A 381 20.25 6.08 -11.62
N SER A 382 20.22 5.09 -10.75
CA SER A 382 20.32 5.27 -9.31
C SER A 382 21.27 4.23 -8.71
N ILE A 383 22.02 4.64 -7.71
CA ILE A 383 22.87 3.77 -6.90
C ILE A 383 22.70 4.16 -5.43
N ARG A 384 22.65 3.16 -4.58
CA ARG A 384 22.58 3.36 -3.13
C ARG A 384 23.42 2.30 -2.43
N SER A 385 24.12 2.71 -1.38
CA SER A 385 24.85 1.81 -0.51
C SER A 385 24.38 2.02 0.93
N ASP A 386 23.86 0.96 1.53
CA ASP A 386 23.34 0.93 2.89
C ASP A 386 24.33 0.19 3.80
N HIS A 387 24.69 0.78 4.93
CA HIS A 387 25.44 0.15 6.01
C HIS A 387 24.47 -0.23 7.14
N HIS A 388 24.17 -1.52 7.22
CA HIS A 388 23.36 -2.07 8.31
C HIS A 388 24.26 -2.55 9.46
N SER A 389 23.87 -2.25 10.71
CA SER A 389 24.67 -2.56 11.90
C SER A 389 24.98 -4.05 12.07
N ASP A 390 24.16 -4.95 11.50
CA ASP A 390 24.33 -6.42 11.62
C ASP A 390 24.89 -7.06 10.35
N TYR A 391 24.65 -6.48 9.17
CA TYR A 391 24.99 -7.08 7.87
C TYR A 391 26.04 -6.31 7.10
N GLY A 392 26.52 -5.17 7.61
CA GLY A 392 27.51 -4.35 6.92
C GLY A 392 26.94 -3.66 5.67
N TRP A 393 27.78 -3.50 4.66
CA TRP A 393 27.44 -2.77 3.43
C TRP A 393 26.65 -3.62 2.45
N HIS A 394 25.56 -3.03 1.92
CA HIS A 394 24.74 -3.58 0.85
C HIS A 394 24.51 -2.52 -0.22
N THR A 395 24.86 -2.81 -1.47
CA THR A 395 24.72 -1.85 -2.56
C THR A 395 23.65 -2.32 -3.53
N THR A 396 22.73 -1.43 -3.84
CA THR A 396 21.68 -1.62 -4.85
C THR A 396 21.79 -0.55 -5.93
N TRP A 397 21.37 -0.89 -7.13
CA TRP A 397 21.37 0.02 -8.26
C TRP A 397 20.24 -0.28 -9.22
N GLN A 398 19.84 0.71 -9.99
CA GLN A 398 18.85 0.57 -11.05
C GLN A 398 19.19 1.47 -12.22
N THR A 399 18.74 1.09 -13.39
CA THR A 399 18.79 1.91 -14.60
C THR A 399 17.53 1.70 -15.40
N ASN A 400 16.99 2.79 -15.94
CA ASN A 400 15.83 2.79 -16.82
C ASN A 400 16.13 3.66 -18.04
N VAL A 401 15.63 3.25 -19.19
CA VAL A 401 15.72 4.02 -20.44
C VAL A 401 14.35 4.03 -21.09
N GLY A 402 13.88 5.21 -21.43
CA GLY A 402 12.69 5.44 -22.23
C GLY A 402 13.06 6.04 -23.58
N TRP A 403 12.50 5.52 -24.66
CA TRP A 403 12.70 6.04 -26.01
C TRP A 403 11.36 6.37 -26.64
N GLU A 404 11.11 7.64 -26.84
CA GLU A 404 9.97 8.14 -27.61
C GLU A 404 10.30 8.00 -29.11
N PHE A 405 9.83 6.92 -29.71
CA PHE A 405 10.13 6.57 -31.10
C PHE A 405 9.13 7.21 -32.08
N ALA A 406 7.97 7.66 -31.59
CA ALA A 406 6.97 8.42 -32.30
C ALA A 406 6.25 9.33 -31.32
N ASP A 407 5.64 10.42 -31.80
CA ASP A 407 4.90 11.35 -30.96
C ASP A 407 3.79 10.65 -30.17
N GLY A 408 3.86 10.76 -28.85
CA GLY A 408 2.94 10.10 -27.92
C GLY A 408 3.16 8.59 -27.74
N TYR A 409 4.26 7.98 -28.25
CA TYR A 409 4.56 6.55 -28.07
C TYR A 409 5.99 6.33 -27.58
N ARG A 410 6.12 5.61 -26.46
CA ARG A 410 7.40 5.36 -25.80
C ARG A 410 7.62 3.87 -25.51
N VAL A 411 8.83 3.38 -25.75
CA VAL A 411 9.34 2.09 -25.26
C VAL A 411 10.18 2.34 -24.03
N ILE A 412 10.02 1.52 -23.01
CA ILE A 412 10.75 1.62 -21.74
C ILE A 412 11.42 0.29 -21.46
N GLY A 413 12.66 0.32 -21.02
CA GLY A 413 13.37 -0.84 -20.52
C GLY A 413 14.11 -0.50 -19.23
N GLY A 414 14.09 -1.41 -18.27
CA GLY A 414 14.71 -1.19 -16.98
C GLY A 414 15.26 -2.46 -16.36
N TYR A 415 16.28 -2.27 -15.53
CA TYR A 415 16.84 -3.30 -14.67
C TYR A 415 17.19 -2.69 -13.31
N GLY A 416 16.90 -3.42 -12.24
CA GLY A 416 17.20 -2.97 -10.89
C GLY A 416 17.46 -4.13 -9.93
N THR A 417 18.20 -3.82 -8.87
CA THR A 417 18.46 -4.70 -7.74
C THR A 417 17.77 -4.14 -6.50
N ALA A 418 17.35 -5.03 -5.60
CA ALA A 418 16.79 -4.64 -4.33
C ALA A 418 17.23 -5.61 -3.22
N PHE A 419 17.07 -5.21 -1.97
CA PHE A 419 17.32 -6.07 -0.84
C PHE A 419 16.32 -5.80 0.28
N LYS A 420 16.15 -6.80 1.17
CA LYS A 420 15.42 -6.67 2.42
C LYS A 420 16.23 -7.26 3.57
N ALA A 421 16.53 -6.43 4.56
CA ALA A 421 17.12 -6.89 5.81
C ALA A 421 16.08 -7.68 6.64
N PRO A 422 16.48 -8.75 7.37
CA PRO A 422 15.63 -9.41 8.34
C PRO A 422 15.16 -8.42 9.42
N THR A 423 13.95 -8.62 9.93
CA THR A 423 13.38 -7.78 10.99
C THR A 423 13.92 -8.18 12.37
N LEU A 424 13.78 -7.28 13.35
CA LEU A 424 14.13 -7.59 14.74
C LEU A 424 13.39 -8.85 15.24
N ASN A 425 12.12 -9.02 14.87
CA ASN A 425 11.36 -10.21 15.24
C ASN A 425 11.91 -11.49 14.61
N GLN A 426 12.31 -11.45 13.35
CA GLN A 426 12.89 -12.62 12.69
C GLN A 426 14.24 -13.02 13.28
N LEU A 427 14.98 -12.05 13.82
CA LEU A 427 16.32 -12.29 14.39
C LEU A 427 16.29 -12.66 15.86
N TYR A 428 15.39 -12.03 16.66
CA TYR A 428 15.52 -12.01 18.12
C TYR A 428 14.21 -12.25 18.89
N SER A 429 13.09 -12.59 18.22
CA SER A 429 11.84 -12.89 18.94
C SER A 429 11.97 -14.15 19.82
N ALA A 430 11.08 -14.28 20.80
CA ALA A 430 11.00 -15.47 21.64
C ALA A 430 10.62 -16.75 20.88
N TRP A 431 10.01 -16.58 19.71
CA TRP A 431 9.45 -17.68 18.92
C TRP A 431 10.00 -17.64 17.50
N GLY A 432 10.60 -18.75 17.08
CA GLY A 432 11.05 -18.94 15.70
C GLY A 432 12.17 -18.02 15.22
N SER A 433 12.83 -17.29 16.10
CA SER A 433 13.93 -16.40 15.71
C SER A 433 15.15 -17.16 15.22
N ASN A 434 15.90 -16.52 14.33
CA ASN A 434 17.17 -17.04 13.84
C ASN A 434 18.16 -15.88 13.61
N PRO A 435 19.14 -15.70 14.49
CA PRO A 435 20.13 -14.63 14.35
C PRO A 435 21.10 -14.82 13.18
N ASN A 436 21.08 -15.99 12.52
CA ASN A 436 21.93 -16.30 11.37
C ASN A 436 21.27 -16.02 10.01
N LEU A 437 20.10 -15.40 10.00
CA LEU A 437 19.43 -15.01 8.74
C LEU A 437 20.28 -14.04 7.94
N LYS A 438 20.24 -14.21 6.63
CA LYS A 438 20.85 -13.30 5.66
C LYS A 438 19.79 -12.38 5.08
N PRO A 439 20.16 -11.17 4.60
CA PRO A 439 19.27 -10.33 3.82
C PRO A 439 18.75 -11.05 2.56
N GLU A 440 17.47 -10.86 2.26
CA GLU A 440 16.90 -11.24 0.97
C GLU A 440 17.40 -10.30 -0.11
N THR A 441 17.68 -10.80 -1.31
CA THR A 441 18.11 -10.01 -2.46
C THR A 441 17.21 -10.26 -3.66
N SER A 442 17.10 -9.26 -4.51
CA SER A 442 16.23 -9.32 -5.70
C SER A 442 16.92 -8.71 -6.91
N LYS A 443 16.67 -9.31 -8.07
CA LYS A 443 17.04 -8.83 -9.39
C LYS A 443 15.79 -8.78 -10.26
N GLN A 444 15.47 -7.59 -10.76
CA GLN A 444 14.28 -7.41 -11.59
C GLN A 444 14.65 -6.73 -12.91
N TRP A 445 14.08 -7.21 -14.01
CA TRP A 445 14.02 -6.50 -15.26
C TRP A 445 12.56 -6.18 -15.62
N GLU A 446 12.38 -5.10 -16.36
CA GLU A 446 11.10 -4.62 -16.83
C GLU A 446 11.22 -4.13 -18.27
N GLY A 447 10.21 -4.43 -19.08
CA GLY A 447 10.02 -3.87 -20.41
C GLY A 447 8.61 -3.29 -20.52
N GLY A 448 8.48 -2.08 -21.04
CA GLY A 448 7.21 -1.39 -21.16
C GLY A 448 7.02 -0.75 -22.52
N PHE A 449 5.75 -0.63 -22.88
CA PHE A 449 5.29 0.08 -24.07
C PHE A 449 4.10 0.95 -23.66
N GLU A 450 4.18 2.23 -23.91
CA GLU A 450 3.08 3.14 -23.57
C GLU A 450 2.78 4.09 -24.71
N GLY A 451 1.56 4.58 -24.74
CA GLY A 451 1.16 5.49 -25.79
C GLY A 451 -0.22 6.11 -25.60
N ILE A 452 -0.48 7.12 -26.44
CA ILE A 452 -1.76 7.79 -26.55
C ILE A 452 -2.34 7.45 -27.93
N THR A 453 -3.49 6.75 -27.95
CA THR A 453 -4.14 6.32 -29.19
C THR A 453 -5.58 6.83 -29.20
N GLY A 454 -5.82 7.92 -29.92
CA GLY A 454 -7.10 8.64 -29.85
C GLY A 454 -7.36 9.13 -28.41
N PRO A 455 -8.50 8.80 -27.79
CA PRO A 455 -8.79 9.20 -26.41
C PRO A 455 -8.14 8.27 -25.36
N LEU A 456 -7.51 7.17 -25.78
CA LEU A 456 -6.96 6.15 -24.88
C LEU A 456 -5.48 6.45 -24.58
N GLU A 457 -5.17 6.72 -23.34
CA GLU A 457 -3.84 6.64 -22.78
C GLU A 457 -3.63 5.24 -22.20
N TRP A 458 -2.52 4.57 -22.55
CA TRP A 458 -2.31 3.18 -22.16
C TRP A 458 -0.85 2.84 -21.93
N ARG A 459 -0.63 1.81 -21.09
CA ARG A 459 0.69 1.23 -20.84
C ARG A 459 0.59 -0.29 -20.74
N LEU A 460 1.47 -0.98 -21.45
CA LEU A 460 1.71 -2.41 -21.35
C LEU A 460 3.10 -2.63 -20.74
N THR A 461 3.18 -3.41 -19.68
CA THR A 461 4.43 -3.70 -18.97
C THR A 461 4.58 -5.20 -18.81
N THR A 462 5.77 -5.73 -19.10
CA THR A 462 6.18 -7.08 -18.72
C THR A 462 7.36 -7.00 -17.76
N TYR A 463 7.39 -7.89 -16.78
CA TYR A 463 8.44 -7.89 -15.76
C TYR A 463 8.77 -9.29 -15.28
N ARG A 464 9.99 -9.45 -14.78
CA ARG A 464 10.42 -10.61 -14.04
C ARG A 464 11.25 -10.18 -12.84
N ASN A 465 10.96 -10.76 -11.68
CA ASN A 465 11.66 -10.56 -10.43
C ASN A 465 12.13 -11.92 -9.89
N ASP A 466 13.44 -12.10 -9.80
CA ASP A 466 14.07 -13.24 -9.16
C ASP A 466 14.54 -12.82 -7.75
N ILE A 467 14.01 -13.46 -6.71
CA ILE A 467 14.32 -13.18 -5.28
C ILE A 467 15.11 -14.37 -4.75
N GLU A 468 16.25 -14.09 -4.14
CA GLU A 468 17.17 -15.07 -3.54
C GLU A 468 17.18 -14.89 -2.01
N GLU A 469 17.53 -15.94 -1.27
CA GLU A 469 17.60 -15.97 0.21
C GLU A 469 16.27 -15.58 0.89
N LEU A 470 15.13 -15.91 0.28
CA LEU A 470 13.80 -15.59 0.82
C LEU A 470 13.63 -16.18 2.23
N ILE A 471 13.20 -15.35 3.18
CA ILE A 471 12.98 -15.75 4.56
C ILE A 471 11.57 -16.34 4.70
N GLN A 472 11.50 -17.57 5.22
CA GLN A 472 10.25 -18.25 5.54
C GLN A 472 10.32 -18.83 6.95
N SER A 473 9.15 -19.07 7.56
CA SER A 473 9.05 -19.77 8.84
C SER A 473 8.72 -21.23 8.63
N GLU A 474 9.24 -22.12 9.47
CA GLU A 474 8.81 -23.51 9.51
C GLU A 474 7.31 -23.61 9.84
N SER A 475 6.66 -24.64 9.29
CA SER A 475 5.24 -24.90 9.56
C SER A 475 4.99 -25.60 10.90
N SER A 476 6.04 -26.09 11.56
CA SER A 476 5.98 -26.81 12.84
C SER A 476 6.85 -26.14 13.90
N TYR A 477 6.53 -26.41 15.16
CA TYR A 477 7.34 -25.96 16.29
C TYR A 477 8.81 -26.39 16.13
N PRO A 478 9.81 -25.50 16.31
CA PRO A 478 9.74 -24.18 16.94
C PRO A 478 9.39 -23.01 15.99
N TYR A 479 8.87 -23.24 14.79
CA TYR A 479 8.50 -22.22 13.78
C TYR A 479 9.67 -21.35 13.34
N GLN A 480 10.87 -21.91 13.35
CA GLN A 480 12.11 -21.18 13.11
C GLN A 480 12.13 -20.51 11.74
N ASN A 481 12.57 -19.26 11.70
CA ASN A 481 12.82 -18.54 10.44
C ASN A 481 14.13 -19.02 9.80
N TYR A 482 14.13 -19.18 8.49
CA TYR A 482 15.29 -19.61 7.72
C TYR A 482 15.27 -19.03 6.30
N ASN A 483 16.44 -18.88 5.69
CA ASN A 483 16.55 -18.52 4.29
C ASN A 483 16.35 -19.77 3.43
N VAL A 484 15.26 -19.87 2.68
CA VAL A 484 14.90 -21.12 1.99
C VAL A 484 15.34 -21.17 0.58
N GLY A 485 15.38 -20.06 -0.03
CA GLY A 485 15.50 -20.24 -1.40
C GLY A 485 15.17 -19.08 -2.30
N GLU A 486 14.60 -19.43 -3.41
CA GLU A 486 14.35 -18.56 -4.52
C GLU A 486 12.84 -18.41 -4.72
N ALA A 487 12.39 -17.20 -5.01
CA ALA A 487 11.09 -16.97 -5.59
C ALA A 487 11.26 -16.35 -6.97
N ARG A 488 10.45 -16.80 -7.92
CA ARG A 488 10.39 -16.23 -9.26
C ARG A 488 9.01 -15.69 -9.52
N ILE A 489 8.94 -14.45 -9.95
CA ILE A 489 7.69 -13.78 -10.26
C ILE A 489 7.80 -13.20 -11.67
N GLU A 490 6.92 -13.64 -12.55
CA GLU A 490 6.81 -13.14 -13.91
C GLU A 490 5.40 -12.60 -14.12
N GLY A 491 5.28 -11.47 -14.83
CA GLY A 491 3.97 -10.87 -15.05
C GLY A 491 3.88 -9.96 -16.26
N VAL A 492 2.63 -9.78 -16.68
CA VAL A 492 2.22 -8.81 -17.70
C VAL A 492 1.11 -7.96 -17.10
N GLU A 493 1.22 -6.65 -17.26
CA GLU A 493 0.26 -5.66 -16.78
C GLU A 493 -0.12 -4.73 -17.91
N PHE A 494 -1.41 -4.49 -18.08
CA PHE A 494 -1.95 -3.50 -18.99
C PHE A 494 -2.78 -2.50 -18.19
N THR A 495 -2.55 -1.23 -18.38
CA THR A 495 -3.33 -0.14 -17.79
C THR A 495 -3.82 0.79 -18.88
N GLY A 496 -5.00 1.35 -18.71
CA GLY A 496 -5.54 2.30 -19.66
C GLY A 496 -6.55 3.23 -19.01
N GLU A 497 -6.60 4.45 -19.55
CA GLU A 497 -7.51 5.51 -19.16
C GLU A 497 -8.04 6.19 -20.41
N MET A 498 -9.32 6.52 -20.46
CA MET A 498 -9.90 7.21 -21.59
C MET A 498 -11.19 7.94 -21.24
N ASP A 499 -11.41 9.06 -21.90
CA ASP A 499 -12.67 9.78 -21.88
C ASP A 499 -13.49 9.48 -23.13
N THR A 500 -14.78 9.14 -22.95
CA THR A 500 -15.72 8.94 -24.03
C THR A 500 -17.03 9.65 -23.71
N TRP A 501 -17.26 10.78 -24.35
CA TRP A 501 -18.41 11.64 -24.12
C TRP A 501 -18.51 12.11 -22.65
N ILE A 502 -19.45 11.55 -21.83
CA ILE A 502 -19.60 11.87 -20.40
C ILE A 502 -18.92 10.83 -19.50
N PHE A 503 -18.32 9.79 -20.07
CA PHE A 503 -17.78 8.65 -19.34
C PHE A 503 -16.26 8.75 -19.25
N HIS A 504 -15.76 8.65 -18.04
CA HIS A 504 -14.35 8.44 -17.75
C HIS A 504 -14.10 6.98 -17.39
N HIS A 505 -13.19 6.34 -18.09
CA HIS A 505 -12.89 4.91 -17.95
C HIS A 505 -11.46 4.74 -17.47
N THR A 506 -11.27 4.04 -16.36
CA THR A 506 -9.96 3.57 -15.91
C THR A 506 -9.99 2.05 -15.81
N PHE A 507 -9.01 1.38 -16.38
CA PHE A 507 -8.94 -0.08 -16.31
C PHE A 507 -7.53 -0.60 -16.21
N SER A 508 -7.38 -1.76 -15.56
CA SER A 508 -6.13 -2.50 -15.51
C SER A 508 -6.39 -4.00 -15.60
N TYR A 509 -5.52 -4.68 -16.32
CA TYR A 509 -5.47 -6.13 -16.36
C TYR A 509 -4.07 -6.59 -16.00
N GLN A 510 -3.98 -7.62 -15.14
CA GLN A 510 -2.73 -8.24 -14.75
C GLN A 510 -2.81 -9.75 -14.89
N TYR A 511 -1.74 -10.35 -15.38
CA TYR A 511 -1.44 -11.77 -15.28
C TYR A 511 -0.10 -11.96 -14.57
N ILE A 512 -0.08 -12.81 -13.53
CA ILE A 512 1.15 -13.14 -12.81
C ILE A 512 1.34 -14.65 -12.68
N ASP A 513 2.60 -15.09 -12.72
CA ASP A 513 3.03 -16.42 -12.30
C ASP A 513 4.13 -16.24 -11.22
N ALA A 514 3.72 -16.37 -9.96
CA ALA A 514 4.58 -16.21 -8.79
C ALA A 514 4.81 -17.59 -8.15
N ARG A 515 6.05 -18.06 -8.14
CA ARG A 515 6.41 -19.41 -7.71
C ARG A 515 7.62 -19.43 -6.78
N ASN A 516 7.64 -20.43 -5.91
CA ASN A 516 8.84 -20.86 -5.24
C ASN A 516 9.83 -21.41 -6.28
N GLY A 517 11.05 -20.91 -6.31
CA GLY A 517 12.07 -21.28 -7.33
C GLY A 517 12.54 -22.73 -7.24
N LYS A 518 12.44 -23.37 -6.06
CA LYS A 518 12.87 -24.75 -5.82
C LYS A 518 11.73 -25.76 -6.00
N THR A 519 10.59 -25.53 -5.35
CA THR A 519 9.44 -26.46 -5.38
C THR A 519 8.54 -26.24 -6.58
N HIS A 520 8.65 -25.11 -7.27
CA HIS A 520 7.78 -24.65 -8.34
C HIS A 520 6.31 -24.47 -7.93
N GLU A 521 5.99 -24.57 -6.65
CA GLU A 521 4.68 -24.30 -6.11
C GLU A 521 4.37 -22.81 -6.20
N ARG A 522 3.09 -22.49 -6.32
CA ARG A 522 2.64 -21.10 -6.35
C ARG A 522 2.73 -20.46 -4.99
N LEU A 523 3.10 -19.19 -4.97
CA LEU A 523 3.07 -18.39 -3.75
C LEU A 523 1.60 -18.14 -3.37
N GLU A 524 1.32 -18.16 -2.07
CA GLU A 524 -0.02 -18.05 -1.49
C GLU A 524 -0.59 -16.62 -1.68
N ARG A 525 -1.93 -16.53 -1.80
CA ARG A 525 -2.70 -15.28 -1.79
C ARG A 525 -2.41 -14.33 -2.96
N ARG A 526 -1.81 -14.82 -4.05
CA ARG A 526 -1.58 -14.06 -5.28
C ARG A 526 -2.55 -14.52 -6.35
N ALA A 527 -3.47 -13.62 -6.74
CA ALA A 527 -4.39 -13.93 -7.82
C ALA A 527 -3.64 -13.98 -9.15
N ARG A 528 -3.81 -15.08 -9.90
CA ARG A 528 -3.12 -15.26 -11.19
C ARG A 528 -3.54 -14.23 -12.23
N GLN A 529 -4.80 -13.83 -12.18
CA GLN A 529 -5.39 -12.83 -13.08
C GLN A 529 -6.20 -11.85 -12.28
N GLN A 530 -6.11 -10.59 -12.64
CA GLN A 530 -6.94 -9.53 -12.09
C GLN A 530 -7.40 -8.62 -13.21
N LEU A 531 -8.65 -8.20 -13.13
CA LEU A 531 -9.19 -7.13 -13.96
C LEU A 531 -9.87 -6.13 -13.04
N LYS A 532 -9.48 -4.87 -13.14
CA LYS A 532 -10.07 -3.76 -12.40
C LYS A 532 -10.57 -2.74 -13.41
N TYR A 533 -11.78 -2.31 -13.22
CA TYR A 533 -12.42 -1.33 -14.08
C TYR A 533 -13.22 -0.35 -13.25
N GLN A 534 -13.02 0.91 -13.50
CA GLN A 534 -13.76 2.01 -12.94
C GLN A 534 -14.42 2.78 -14.08
N LEU A 535 -15.70 3.08 -13.93
CA LEU A 535 -16.47 3.94 -14.82
C LEU A 535 -17.05 5.06 -13.99
N ASP A 536 -16.67 6.28 -14.29
CA ASP A 536 -17.22 7.48 -13.67
C ASP A 536 -17.94 8.32 -14.74
N TRP A 537 -19.09 8.90 -14.38
CA TRP A 537 -19.83 9.77 -15.28
C TRP A 537 -20.68 10.77 -14.52
N ASN A 538 -20.91 11.93 -15.15
CA ASN A 538 -21.71 13.00 -14.61
C ASN A 538 -22.98 13.18 -15.45
N ILE A 539 -24.13 13.23 -14.80
CA ILE A 539 -25.42 13.55 -15.41
C ILE A 539 -26.04 14.69 -14.61
N GLU A 540 -26.15 15.86 -15.23
CA GLU A 540 -26.57 17.08 -14.54
C GLU A 540 -25.68 17.35 -13.32
N GLU A 541 -26.23 17.31 -12.12
CA GLU A 541 -25.53 17.50 -10.84
C GLU A 541 -25.13 16.18 -10.16
N TRP A 542 -25.46 15.02 -10.77
CA TRP A 542 -25.11 13.72 -10.22
C TRP A 542 -23.74 13.27 -10.68
N ASP A 543 -22.89 12.93 -9.72
CA ASP A 543 -21.68 12.14 -9.95
C ASP A 543 -22.00 10.66 -9.70
N LEU A 544 -21.78 9.83 -10.69
CA LEU A 544 -22.09 8.41 -10.66
C LEU A 544 -20.82 7.58 -10.90
N GLY A 545 -20.72 6.44 -10.24
CA GLY A 545 -19.58 5.54 -10.39
C GLY A 545 -19.99 4.07 -10.39
N LEU A 546 -19.30 3.28 -11.21
CA LEU A 546 -19.37 1.81 -11.23
C LEU A 546 -17.95 1.25 -11.15
N THR A 547 -17.72 0.41 -10.17
CA THR A 547 -16.46 -0.32 -10.01
C THR A 547 -16.68 -1.79 -10.30
N TYR A 548 -15.81 -2.40 -11.08
CA TYR A 548 -15.75 -3.84 -11.28
C TYR A 548 -14.37 -4.36 -10.92
N ASN A 549 -14.30 -5.35 -10.04
CA ASN A 549 -13.09 -6.04 -9.66
C ASN A 549 -13.24 -7.54 -9.88
N TYR A 550 -12.41 -8.11 -10.76
CA TYR A 550 -12.24 -9.54 -10.89
C TYR A 550 -10.94 -9.98 -10.24
N ILE A 551 -11.03 -10.85 -9.25
CA ILE A 551 -9.91 -11.49 -8.57
C ILE A 551 -9.91 -12.95 -9.03
N GLY A 552 -8.90 -13.37 -9.76
CA GLY A 552 -8.79 -14.71 -10.30
C GLY A 552 -8.49 -15.78 -9.25
N GLN A 553 -8.35 -17.01 -9.71
CA GLN A 553 -8.00 -18.15 -8.87
C GLN A 553 -6.63 -17.91 -8.18
N ARG A 554 -6.57 -18.27 -6.90
CA ARG A 554 -5.36 -18.19 -6.05
C ARG A 554 -5.26 -19.41 -5.13
N THR A 555 -4.11 -19.63 -4.56
CA THR A 555 -3.86 -20.64 -3.53
C THR A 555 -3.71 -19.98 -2.16
N ASP A 556 -4.14 -20.65 -1.12
CA ASP A 556 -3.86 -20.36 0.28
C ASP A 556 -3.62 -21.67 1.02
N LYS A 557 -3.46 -21.65 2.31
CA LYS A 557 -3.36 -22.83 3.17
C LYS A 557 -4.50 -22.90 4.16
N ASP A 558 -4.93 -24.11 4.46
CA ASP A 558 -5.81 -24.38 5.59
C ASP A 558 -4.99 -24.41 6.89
N TYR A 559 -4.83 -23.25 7.51
CA TYR A 559 -4.10 -23.12 8.78
C TYR A 559 -4.86 -23.72 9.98
N GLY A 560 -6.14 -24.07 9.82
CA GLY A 560 -6.95 -24.74 10.83
C GLY A 560 -6.61 -26.22 11.00
N THR A 561 -6.03 -26.88 9.98
CA THR A 561 -5.80 -28.31 9.97
C THR A 561 -4.35 -28.65 9.64
N PHE A 562 -3.54 -28.93 10.66
CA PHE A 562 -2.17 -29.42 10.47
C PHE A 562 -2.18 -30.85 9.93
N ASP A 563 -1.46 -31.10 8.84
CA ASP A 563 -1.30 -32.42 8.25
C ASP A 563 0.10 -33.00 8.54
N PRO A 564 0.20 -34.01 9.43
CA PRO A 564 1.47 -34.60 9.77
C PRO A 564 2.19 -35.28 8.59
N ALA A 565 1.46 -35.68 7.55
CA ALA A 565 2.05 -36.37 6.40
C ALA A 565 2.96 -35.45 5.56
N ILE A 566 2.64 -34.16 5.52
CA ILE A 566 3.42 -33.14 4.81
C ILE A 566 4.19 -32.22 5.77
N ASN A 567 4.13 -32.50 7.09
CA ASN A 567 4.66 -31.66 8.15
C ASN A 567 4.28 -30.18 7.97
N GLY A 568 3.00 -29.90 7.70
CA GLY A 568 2.53 -28.56 7.35
C GLY A 568 1.03 -28.46 7.17
N TYR A 569 0.61 -27.41 6.49
CA TYR A 569 -0.79 -27.12 6.21
C TYR A 569 -1.13 -27.39 4.76
N LYS A 570 -2.31 -27.97 4.51
CA LYS A 570 -2.74 -28.33 3.15
C LYS A 570 -2.97 -27.07 2.29
N PRO A 571 -2.43 -27.05 1.07
CA PRO A 571 -2.78 -25.99 0.12
C PRO A 571 -4.26 -26.10 -0.28
N VAL A 572 -4.94 -24.96 -0.33
CA VAL A 572 -6.33 -24.82 -0.72
C VAL A 572 -6.42 -23.93 -1.95
N SER A 573 -7.26 -24.32 -2.90
CA SER A 573 -7.54 -23.50 -4.09
C SER A 573 -8.78 -22.63 -3.82
N MET A 574 -8.61 -21.33 -3.91
CA MET A 574 -9.70 -20.35 -3.83
C MET A 574 -10.14 -19.94 -5.23
N GLY A 575 -11.43 -20.05 -5.52
CA GLY A 575 -12.01 -19.70 -6.81
C GLY A 575 -11.92 -18.22 -7.15
N GLY A 576 -12.11 -17.89 -8.43
CA GLY A 576 -12.20 -16.50 -8.86
C GLY A 576 -13.52 -15.86 -8.43
N VAL A 577 -13.49 -14.54 -8.19
CA VAL A 577 -14.66 -13.75 -7.79
C VAL A 577 -14.76 -12.46 -8.60
N SER A 578 -16.00 -12.09 -8.95
CA SER A 578 -16.34 -10.81 -9.57
C SER A 578 -17.15 -9.98 -8.60
N LEU A 579 -16.70 -8.77 -8.33
CA LEU A 579 -17.33 -7.82 -7.42
C LEU A 579 -17.72 -6.56 -8.17
N PHE A 580 -18.88 -6.01 -7.83
CA PHE A 580 -19.39 -4.77 -8.39
C PHE A 580 -19.79 -3.83 -7.25
N ASP A 581 -19.34 -2.58 -7.34
CA ASP A 581 -19.78 -1.51 -6.45
C ASP A 581 -20.41 -0.40 -7.30
N VAL A 582 -21.40 0.28 -6.74
CA VAL A 582 -21.99 1.47 -7.34
C VAL A 582 -21.97 2.63 -6.36
N THR A 583 -21.69 3.82 -6.87
CA THR A 583 -21.65 5.06 -6.10
C THR A 583 -22.50 6.13 -6.77
N ALA A 584 -23.06 7.01 -5.97
CA ALA A 584 -23.75 8.20 -6.43
C ALA A 584 -23.45 9.36 -5.46
N ALA A 585 -23.25 10.55 -5.98
CA ALA A 585 -23.12 11.76 -5.18
C ALA A 585 -24.00 12.88 -5.78
N TYR A 586 -24.56 13.72 -4.91
CA TYR A 586 -25.37 14.85 -5.29
C TYR A 586 -25.06 16.07 -4.42
N PRO A 587 -24.67 17.21 -5.00
CA PRO A 587 -24.48 18.46 -4.28
C PRO A 587 -25.86 19.09 -3.97
N VAL A 588 -26.31 18.93 -2.73
CA VAL A 588 -27.60 19.51 -2.27
C VAL A 588 -27.54 21.03 -2.21
N THR A 589 -26.36 21.56 -1.89
CA THR A 589 -26.02 22.98 -1.91
C THR A 589 -24.55 23.13 -2.31
N ASP A 590 -24.08 24.36 -2.52
CA ASP A 590 -22.66 24.66 -2.79
C ASP A 590 -21.71 24.16 -1.70
N HIS A 591 -22.24 23.88 -0.51
CA HIS A 591 -21.48 23.42 0.66
C HIS A 591 -21.77 21.99 1.07
N LEU A 592 -22.95 21.45 0.77
CA LEU A 592 -23.41 20.13 1.25
C LEU A 592 -23.54 19.16 0.09
N THR A 593 -22.77 18.08 0.14
CA THR A 593 -22.88 16.93 -0.77
C THR A 593 -23.34 15.69 -0.01
N ILE A 594 -24.32 14.98 -0.55
CA ILE A 594 -24.74 13.66 -0.07
C ILE A 594 -24.20 12.60 -1.00
N ARG A 595 -23.61 11.55 -0.44
CA ARG A 595 -23.03 10.42 -1.18
C ARG A 595 -23.63 9.12 -0.72
N GLY A 596 -23.90 8.20 -1.64
CA GLY A 596 -24.39 6.85 -1.37
C GLY A 596 -23.54 5.81 -2.09
N LYS A 597 -23.23 4.71 -1.40
CA LYS A 597 -22.48 3.56 -1.96
C LYS A 597 -23.23 2.27 -1.67
N VAL A 598 -23.27 1.39 -2.66
CA VAL A 598 -23.59 -0.02 -2.50
C VAL A 598 -22.35 -0.82 -2.91
N ALA A 599 -21.67 -1.40 -1.93
CA ALA A 599 -20.53 -2.29 -2.16
C ALA A 599 -21.00 -3.73 -2.29
N ASN A 600 -20.30 -4.53 -3.11
CA ASN A 600 -20.65 -5.92 -3.40
C ASN A 600 -22.13 -6.04 -3.82
N LEU A 601 -22.52 -5.33 -4.86
CA LEU A 601 -23.91 -5.16 -5.34
C LEU A 601 -24.68 -6.48 -5.45
N PHE A 602 -24.02 -7.56 -5.86
CA PHE A 602 -24.64 -8.87 -6.09
C PHE A 602 -24.56 -9.81 -4.88
N ASP A 603 -24.16 -9.30 -3.70
CA ASP A 603 -24.08 -10.05 -2.44
C ASP A 603 -23.27 -11.34 -2.56
N LYS A 604 -22.10 -11.23 -3.18
CA LYS A 604 -21.23 -12.37 -3.42
C LYS A 604 -20.49 -12.77 -2.16
N ASP A 605 -20.64 -14.03 -1.74
CA ASP A 605 -19.79 -14.63 -0.71
C ASP A 605 -18.39 -14.92 -1.29
N TYR A 606 -17.35 -14.43 -0.61
CA TYR A 606 -15.96 -14.68 -0.98
C TYR A 606 -15.03 -14.50 0.21
N GLU A 607 -13.82 -15.00 0.06
CA GLU A 607 -12.73 -14.86 1.04
C GLU A 607 -11.49 -14.30 0.34
N THR A 608 -10.73 -13.48 1.03
CA THR A 608 -9.40 -13.04 0.56
C THR A 608 -8.27 -13.79 1.26
N VAL A 609 -8.54 -14.32 2.43
CA VAL A 609 -7.74 -15.25 3.22
C VAL A 609 -8.63 -16.44 3.53
N TYR A 610 -8.16 -17.66 3.28
CA TYR A 610 -8.94 -18.86 3.51
C TYR A 610 -9.38 -18.98 4.98
N GLY A 611 -10.66 -19.26 5.20
CA GLY A 611 -11.26 -19.37 6.52
C GLY A 611 -11.81 -18.06 7.10
N TYR A 612 -11.62 -16.91 6.41
CA TYR A 612 -12.12 -15.61 6.86
C TYR A 612 -13.14 -15.04 5.89
N ARG A 613 -14.33 -14.76 6.39
CA ARG A 613 -15.42 -14.16 5.62
C ARG A 613 -15.12 -12.70 5.31
N THR A 614 -15.62 -12.25 4.19
CA THR A 614 -15.74 -10.83 3.87
C THR A 614 -17.18 -10.36 4.13
N ALA A 615 -17.37 -9.05 4.22
CA ALA A 615 -18.71 -8.49 4.27
C ALA A 615 -19.47 -8.88 2.98
N GLY A 616 -20.73 -9.26 3.10
CA GLY A 616 -21.64 -9.38 1.98
C GLY A 616 -21.91 -8.02 1.33
N ARG A 617 -23.12 -7.79 0.84
CA ARG A 617 -23.50 -6.48 0.32
C ARG A 617 -23.61 -5.46 1.46
N GLU A 618 -22.94 -4.31 1.26
CA GLU A 618 -22.93 -3.22 2.22
C GLU A 618 -23.50 -1.94 1.61
N TYR A 619 -24.10 -1.12 2.46
CA TYR A 619 -24.66 0.18 2.11
C TYR A 619 -24.03 1.25 2.98
N PHE A 620 -23.69 2.39 2.36
CA PHE A 620 -23.14 3.55 3.07
C PHE A 620 -23.82 4.83 2.59
N LEU A 621 -24.01 5.75 3.50
CA LEU A 621 -24.52 7.08 3.26
C LEU A 621 -23.62 8.09 3.96
N THR A 622 -23.10 9.07 3.21
CA THR A 622 -22.20 10.11 3.70
C THR A 622 -22.77 11.49 3.44
N GLY A 623 -22.76 12.35 4.44
CA GLY A 623 -22.94 13.79 4.29
C GLY A 623 -21.59 14.49 4.44
N SER A 624 -21.21 15.30 3.44
CA SER A 624 -19.99 16.10 3.43
C SER A 624 -20.35 17.59 3.40
N TYR A 625 -19.79 18.36 4.33
CA TYR A 625 -19.99 19.80 4.38
C TYR A 625 -18.65 20.53 4.26
N ASN A 626 -18.53 21.42 3.28
CA ASN A 626 -17.36 22.24 3.01
C ASN A 626 -17.64 23.70 3.33
N PHE A 627 -16.71 24.34 4.12
CA PHE A 627 -16.81 25.75 4.51
C PHE A 627 -15.92 26.61 3.60
#